data_3fc7276ef7117ffbd26d33caac7f628c
#
_entry.id   3fc7276ef7117ffbd26d33caac7f628c
#
_cell.length_a   1.000
_cell.length_b   1.000
_cell.length_c   1.000
_cell.angle_alpha   90.00
_cell.angle_beta   90.00
_cell.angle_gamma   90.00
#
_symmetry.space_group_name_H-M   'P 1'
#
loop_
_entity.id
_entity.type
_entity.pdbx_description
1 polymer ?
#
loop_
_entity_poly.entity_id
_entity_poly.type
_entity_poly.pdbx_seq_one_letter_code
_entity_poly.pdbx_strand_id
1 'polypeptide(L)'
;MAKQKGDYVEGRDIMLFVNTAESAATPTWEKTAAATSHTISYSGETRERVTKDTESGAFSQKSVTKLSCTITCEALKTYNADMGYDTLLKQFKERTPVKLKYGYTTSDTGTSYEEGLFVITSLEESSPADDDATYSATFENTGNVETKTVTA
;
A
#
# COMPACT_ATOMS: atom_id res chain seq x y z
N MET A 1 6.52 -19.82 14.75
CA MET A 1 6.60 -19.37 16.15
C MET A 1 5.76 -18.11 16.33
N ALA A 2 4.92 -18.08 17.34
CA ALA A 2 4.12 -16.89 17.63
C ALA A 2 5.04 -15.73 18.05
N LYS A 3 4.80 -14.54 17.51
CA LYS A 3 5.56 -13.35 17.88
C LYS A 3 5.09 -12.83 19.24
N GLN A 4 6.02 -12.41 20.05
CA GLN A 4 5.73 -11.88 21.38
C GLN A 4 5.77 -10.35 21.40
N LYS A 5 5.15 -9.78 22.42
CA LYS A 5 5.18 -8.32 22.62
C LYS A 5 6.63 -7.85 22.78
N GLY A 6 7.02 -6.90 21.95
CA GLY A 6 8.38 -6.35 21.96
C GLY A 6 9.33 -6.96 20.95
N ASP A 7 8.91 -8.01 20.22
CA ASP A 7 9.71 -8.55 19.14
C ASP A 7 9.78 -7.54 17.99
N TYR A 8 10.93 -7.47 17.34
CA TYR A 8 11.10 -6.60 16.18
C TYR A 8 10.43 -7.21 14.95
N VAL A 9 9.83 -6.36 14.15
CA VAL A 9 9.22 -6.75 12.88
C VAL A 9 10.28 -6.71 11.79
N GLU A 10 10.51 -7.84 11.13
CA GLU A 10 11.41 -7.89 9.99
C GLU A 10 10.68 -7.45 8.72
N GLY A 11 11.36 -6.68 7.87
CA GLY A 11 10.75 -6.16 6.64
C GLY A 11 10.21 -7.26 5.71
N ARG A 12 10.85 -8.43 5.71
CA ARG A 12 10.39 -9.57 4.91
C ARG A 12 9.05 -10.15 5.37
N ASP A 13 8.64 -9.86 6.59
CA ASP A 13 7.37 -10.36 7.14
C ASP A 13 6.18 -9.53 6.68
N ILE A 14 6.43 -8.37 6.09
CA ILE A 14 5.38 -7.49 5.58
C ILE A 14 5.37 -7.55 4.05
N MET A 15 4.20 -7.68 3.47
CA MET A 15 4.04 -7.88 2.04
C MET A 15 2.84 -7.11 1.50
N LEU A 16 2.94 -6.69 0.26
CA LEU A 16 1.84 -6.12 -0.49
C LEU A 16 1.13 -7.23 -1.28
N PHE A 17 -0.17 -7.33 -1.08
CA PHE A 17 -1.02 -8.28 -1.78
C PHE A 17 -1.96 -7.53 -2.72
N VAL A 18 -2.17 -8.06 -3.89
CA VAL A 18 -3.09 -7.51 -4.88
C VAL A 18 -4.25 -8.48 -5.10
N ASN A 19 -5.46 -7.95 -5.16
CA ASN A 19 -6.63 -8.77 -5.44
C ASN A 19 -6.68 -9.12 -6.94
N THR A 20 -6.68 -10.41 -7.24
CA THR A 20 -6.74 -10.92 -8.62
C THR A 20 -8.16 -11.25 -9.06
N ALA A 21 -9.13 -11.24 -8.15
CA ALA A 21 -10.52 -11.59 -8.41
C ALA A 21 -11.43 -10.37 -8.28
N GLU A 22 -11.27 -9.41 -9.18
CA GLU A 22 -11.93 -8.09 -9.12
C GLU A 22 -13.46 -8.14 -9.04
N SER A 23 -14.06 -9.12 -9.71
CA SER A 23 -15.51 -9.25 -9.76
C SER A 23 -16.09 -10.25 -8.75
N ALA A 24 -15.24 -10.91 -7.97
CA ALA A 24 -15.69 -11.89 -6.99
C ALA A 24 -16.07 -11.22 -5.66
N ALA A 25 -17.07 -11.77 -4.99
CA ALA A 25 -17.48 -11.30 -3.66
C ALA A 25 -16.39 -11.51 -2.61
N THR A 26 -15.57 -12.57 -2.78
CA THR A 26 -14.44 -12.84 -1.91
C THR A 26 -13.15 -12.51 -2.65
N PRO A 27 -12.31 -11.60 -2.12
CA PRO A 27 -11.07 -11.25 -2.79
C PRO A 27 -10.07 -12.40 -2.75
N THR A 28 -9.32 -12.57 -3.84
CA THR A 28 -8.20 -13.51 -3.92
C THR A 28 -6.91 -12.68 -3.88
N TRP A 29 -6.15 -12.85 -2.82
CA TRP A 29 -4.93 -12.08 -2.58
C TRP A 29 -3.71 -12.81 -3.13
N GLU A 30 -2.93 -12.09 -3.90
CA GLU A 30 -1.70 -12.60 -4.48
C GLU A 30 -0.54 -11.66 -4.17
N LYS A 31 0.58 -12.23 -3.78
CA LYS A 31 1.79 -11.46 -3.45
C LYS A 31 2.40 -10.86 -4.71
N THR A 32 2.94 -9.65 -4.58
CA THR A 32 3.73 -9.05 -5.66
C THR A 32 4.97 -9.91 -5.90
N ALA A 33 5.23 -10.23 -7.18
CA ALA A 33 6.33 -11.12 -7.55
C ALA A 33 7.69 -10.45 -7.36
N ALA A 34 8.62 -11.18 -6.76
CA ALA A 34 10.02 -10.79 -6.59
C ALA A 34 10.23 -9.41 -5.94
N ALA A 35 9.33 -9.01 -5.08
CA ALA A 35 9.40 -7.71 -4.41
C ALA A 35 10.63 -7.60 -3.50
N THR A 36 11.31 -6.47 -3.59
CA THR A 36 12.50 -6.19 -2.78
C THR A 36 12.22 -5.18 -1.67
N SER A 37 11.25 -4.29 -1.88
CA SER A 37 10.93 -3.26 -0.89
C SER A 37 9.49 -2.78 -1.07
N HIS A 38 8.84 -2.52 0.04
CA HIS A 38 7.53 -1.87 0.09
C HIS A 38 7.59 -0.70 1.05
N THR A 39 6.94 0.40 0.67
CA THR A 39 6.81 1.56 1.55
C THR A 39 5.35 1.99 1.55
N ILE A 40 4.80 2.18 2.73
CA ILE A 40 3.46 2.74 2.90
C ILE A 40 3.59 4.06 3.66
N SER A 41 2.95 5.10 3.15
CA SER A 41 2.96 6.41 3.82
C SER A 41 1.56 6.99 3.87
N TYR A 42 1.29 7.68 4.95
CA TYR A 42 0.02 8.35 5.18
C TYR A 42 0.27 9.84 5.30
N SER A 43 -0.62 10.64 4.73
CA SER A 43 -0.55 12.08 4.90
C SER A 43 -1.95 12.64 5.14
N GLY A 44 -2.00 13.76 5.84
CA GLY A 44 -3.25 14.45 6.12
C GLY A 44 -3.15 15.90 5.70
N GLU A 45 -4.16 16.39 5.00
CA GLU A 45 -4.29 17.81 4.74
C GLU A 45 -4.88 18.50 5.95
N THR A 46 -4.29 19.62 6.35
CA THR A 46 -4.74 20.37 7.50
C THR A 46 -5.43 21.67 7.06
N ARG A 47 -6.40 22.06 7.85
CA ARG A 47 -7.07 23.34 7.70
C ARG A 47 -6.88 24.15 8.97
N GLU A 48 -6.41 25.36 8.81
CA GLU A 48 -6.29 26.32 9.93
C GLU A 48 -7.56 27.13 10.05
N ARG A 49 -7.96 27.39 11.29
CA ARG A 49 -9.07 28.29 11.61
C ARG A 49 -8.63 29.28 12.66
N VAL A 50 -8.90 30.54 12.40
CA VAL A 50 -8.70 31.63 13.37
C VAL A 50 -10.04 32.33 13.52
N THR A 51 -10.55 32.36 14.73
CA THR A 51 -11.77 33.10 15.07
C THR A 51 -11.45 34.28 15.99
N LYS A 52 -12.33 35.26 16.02
CA LYS A 52 -12.10 36.48 16.84
C LYS A 52 -12.10 36.17 18.35
N ASP A 53 -12.71 35.08 18.75
CA ASP A 53 -12.82 34.63 20.13
C ASP A 53 -11.80 33.56 20.51
N THR A 54 -10.84 33.28 19.63
CA THR A 54 -9.80 32.29 19.90
C THR A 54 -8.75 32.84 20.83
N GLU A 55 -8.56 32.16 21.96
CA GLU A 55 -7.56 32.54 22.98
C GLU A 55 -6.26 31.72 22.86
N SER A 56 -5.98 31.16 21.71
CA SER A 56 -4.80 30.30 21.52
C SER A 56 -3.46 31.06 21.42
N GLY A 57 -3.48 32.39 21.53
CA GLY A 57 -2.27 33.20 21.47
C GLY A 57 -1.57 33.11 20.12
N ALA A 58 -0.27 32.79 20.14
CA ALA A 58 0.53 32.67 18.92
C ALA A 58 0.36 31.30 18.23
N PHE A 59 -0.35 30.34 18.83
CA PHE A 59 -0.53 29.02 18.28
C PHE A 59 -1.80 28.96 17.43
N SER A 60 -1.68 28.43 16.23
CA SER A 60 -2.82 28.24 15.33
C SER A 60 -3.56 26.94 15.66
N GLN A 61 -4.88 26.96 15.45
CA GLN A 61 -5.71 25.76 15.56
C GLN A 61 -5.79 25.09 14.20
N LYS A 62 -5.52 23.78 14.16
CA LYS A 62 -5.52 23.01 12.94
C LYS A 62 -6.43 21.79 13.09
N SER A 63 -7.10 21.45 12.00
CA SER A 63 -7.85 20.18 11.91
C SER A 63 -7.45 19.46 10.65
N VAL A 64 -7.44 18.12 10.72
CA VAL A 64 -7.14 17.27 9.57
C VAL A 64 -8.44 17.09 8.79
N THR A 65 -8.44 17.45 7.51
CA THR A 65 -9.64 17.41 6.66
C THR A 65 -9.65 16.22 5.71
N LYS A 66 -8.50 15.90 5.12
CA LYS A 66 -8.40 14.78 4.17
C LYS A 66 -7.21 13.92 4.52
N LEU A 67 -7.39 12.62 4.35
CA LEU A 67 -6.33 11.63 4.53
C LEU A 67 -5.98 11.01 3.18
N SER A 68 -4.70 10.77 2.98
CA SER A 68 -4.23 10.05 1.80
C SER A 68 -3.23 8.98 2.21
N CYS A 69 -3.19 7.93 1.39
CA CYS A 69 -2.28 6.80 1.60
C CYS A 69 -1.57 6.50 0.29
N THR A 70 -0.26 6.39 0.34
CA THR A 70 0.57 6.07 -0.82
C THR A 70 1.37 4.82 -0.51
N ILE A 71 1.32 3.84 -1.41
CA ILE A 71 2.11 2.61 -1.30
C ILE A 71 3.07 2.57 -2.49
N THR A 72 4.35 2.36 -2.20
CA THR A 72 5.38 2.18 -3.22
C THR A 72 5.93 0.77 -3.13
N CYS A 73 6.02 0.10 -4.27
CA CYS A 73 6.56 -1.24 -4.39
C CYS A 73 7.77 -1.22 -5.32
N GLU A 74 8.88 -1.77 -4.86
CA GLU A 74 10.06 -2.00 -5.68
C GLU A 74 10.29 -3.49 -5.81
N ALA A 75 10.58 -3.95 -7.03
CA ALA A 75 10.72 -5.37 -7.29
C ALA A 75 11.67 -5.65 -8.46
N LEU A 76 12.13 -6.89 -8.52
CA LEU A 76 12.86 -7.39 -9.68
C LEU A 76 11.84 -7.85 -10.74
N LYS A 77 12.14 -7.60 -12.00
CA LYS A 77 11.29 -8.07 -13.09
C LYS A 77 11.58 -9.55 -13.36
N THR A 78 10.54 -10.36 -13.38
CA THR A 78 10.64 -11.79 -13.66
C THR A 78 9.80 -12.17 -14.88
N TYR A 79 10.20 -13.25 -15.56
CA TYR A 79 9.42 -13.77 -16.68
C TYR A 79 8.18 -14.51 -16.15
N ASN A 80 7.06 -14.30 -16.82
CA ASN A 80 5.82 -15.04 -16.58
C ASN A 80 5.32 -14.98 -15.13
N ALA A 81 5.55 -13.86 -14.45
CA ALA A 81 5.06 -13.67 -13.10
C ALA A 81 3.55 -13.39 -13.11
N ASP A 82 2.81 -14.04 -12.20
CA ASP A 82 1.37 -13.84 -12.09
C ASP A 82 1.02 -12.42 -11.67
N MET A 83 1.79 -11.85 -10.75
CA MET A 83 1.62 -10.47 -10.29
C MET A 83 2.93 -9.72 -10.40
N GLY A 84 3.39 -9.55 -11.62
CA GLY A 84 4.61 -8.82 -11.93
C GLY A 84 4.34 -7.52 -12.68
N TYR A 85 5.39 -6.98 -13.27
CA TYR A 85 5.34 -5.72 -14.01
C TYR A 85 4.29 -5.71 -15.12
N ASP A 86 4.22 -6.78 -15.91
CA ASP A 86 3.30 -6.84 -17.06
C ASP A 86 1.85 -6.76 -16.65
N THR A 87 1.48 -7.41 -15.54
CA THR A 87 0.13 -7.38 -15.00
C THR A 87 -0.22 -5.98 -14.48
N LEU A 88 0.71 -5.34 -13.78
CA LEU A 88 0.52 -3.99 -13.27
C LEU A 88 0.44 -2.97 -14.41
N LEU A 89 1.24 -3.14 -15.44
CA LEU A 89 1.20 -2.27 -16.62
C LEU A 89 -0.14 -2.36 -17.34
N LYS A 90 -0.68 -3.57 -17.47
CA LYS A 90 -2.01 -3.79 -18.05
C LYS A 90 -3.07 -3.06 -17.24
N GLN A 91 -3.07 -3.22 -15.92
CA GLN A 91 -4.02 -2.55 -15.04
C GLN A 91 -3.88 -1.02 -15.12
N PHE A 92 -2.65 -0.53 -15.21
CA PHE A 92 -2.40 0.91 -15.37
C PHE A 92 -3.00 1.45 -16.68
N LYS A 93 -2.79 0.75 -17.79
CA LYS A 93 -3.32 1.17 -19.09
C LYS A 93 -4.84 1.07 -19.16
N GLU A 94 -5.44 0.12 -18.46
CA GLU A 94 -6.89 -0.01 -18.36
C GLU A 94 -7.51 1.03 -17.45
N ARG A 95 -6.69 1.75 -16.67
CA ARG A 95 -7.13 2.77 -15.72
C ARG A 95 -8.10 2.23 -14.66
N THR A 96 -7.94 0.96 -14.34
CA THR A 96 -8.81 0.27 -13.38
C THR A 96 -8.22 0.37 -11.98
N PRO A 97 -9.01 0.76 -10.97
CA PRO A 97 -8.54 0.70 -9.59
C PRO A 97 -8.28 -0.74 -9.18
N VAL A 98 -7.30 -0.93 -8.31
CA VAL A 98 -6.94 -2.25 -7.78
C VAL A 98 -7.14 -2.27 -6.28
N LYS A 99 -7.59 -3.40 -5.76
CA LYS A 99 -7.74 -3.59 -4.33
C LYS A 99 -6.43 -4.14 -3.78
N LEU A 100 -5.87 -3.44 -2.81
CA LEU A 100 -4.58 -3.79 -2.21
C LEU A 100 -4.75 -4.14 -0.74
N LYS A 101 -3.91 -5.05 -0.27
CA LYS A 101 -3.79 -5.42 1.13
C LYS A 101 -2.32 -5.33 1.51
N TYR A 102 -2.03 -4.57 2.55
CA TYR A 102 -0.68 -4.40 3.07
C TYR A 102 -0.63 -4.94 4.48
N GLY A 103 0.11 -6.02 4.69
CA GLY A 103 0.15 -6.67 5.97
C GLY A 103 1.17 -7.79 6.06
N TYR A 104 1.03 -8.59 7.10
CA TYR A 104 1.99 -9.67 7.35
C TYR A 104 1.80 -10.84 6.38
N THR A 105 2.90 -11.50 6.06
CA THR A 105 2.89 -12.69 5.19
C THR A 105 2.21 -13.89 5.86
N THR A 106 2.22 -13.92 7.20
CA THR A 106 1.53 -14.95 7.97
C THR A 106 0.20 -14.39 8.47
N SER A 107 -0.87 -15.17 8.36
CA SER A 107 -2.21 -14.76 8.78
C SER A 107 -2.48 -15.18 10.21
N ASP A 108 -1.63 -14.77 11.15
CA ASP A 108 -1.82 -15.05 12.56
C ASP A 108 -2.98 -14.23 13.12
N THR A 109 -3.81 -14.85 13.93
CA THR A 109 -4.96 -14.19 14.57
C THR A 109 -4.48 -13.02 15.44
N GLY A 110 -5.12 -11.87 15.27
CA GLY A 110 -4.80 -10.67 16.03
C GLY A 110 -3.86 -9.71 15.32
N THR A 111 -3.25 -10.11 14.20
CA THR A 111 -2.43 -9.21 13.40
C THR A 111 -3.31 -8.29 12.57
N SER A 112 -2.88 -7.04 12.42
CA SER A 112 -3.63 -6.06 11.65
C SER A 112 -3.03 -5.90 10.24
N TYR A 113 -3.87 -5.50 9.31
CA TYR A 113 -3.45 -5.18 7.95
C TYR A 113 -4.30 -4.03 7.41
N GLU A 114 -3.74 -3.34 6.43
CA GLU A 114 -4.44 -2.25 5.76
C GLU A 114 -5.02 -2.74 4.43
N GLU A 115 -6.25 -2.40 4.16
CA GLU A 115 -6.95 -2.81 2.95
C GLU A 115 -7.69 -1.62 2.36
N GLY A 116 -7.60 -1.45 1.05
CA GLY A 116 -8.28 -0.36 0.38
C GLY A 116 -8.19 -0.47 -1.13
N LEU A 117 -8.91 0.41 -1.79
CA LEU A 117 -8.90 0.53 -3.24
C LEU A 117 -7.90 1.61 -3.63
N PHE A 118 -7.02 1.27 -4.55
CA PHE A 118 -5.92 2.15 -4.98
C PHE A 118 -5.90 2.26 -6.51
N VAL A 119 -5.34 3.37 -6.98
CA VAL A 119 -5.04 3.55 -8.40
C VAL A 119 -3.53 3.57 -8.57
N ILE A 120 -3.05 3.03 -9.68
CA ILE A 120 -1.64 3.08 -10.03
C ILE A 120 -1.37 4.46 -10.62
N THR A 121 -0.53 5.24 -9.97
CA THR A 121 -0.22 6.60 -10.41
C THR A 121 1.11 6.68 -11.14
N SER A 122 2.02 5.75 -10.88
CA SER A 122 3.33 5.72 -11.50
C SER A 122 3.82 4.29 -11.63
N LEU A 123 4.42 3.99 -12.75
CA LEU A 123 5.00 2.67 -13.01
C LEU A 123 6.29 2.90 -13.82
N GLU A 124 7.40 2.47 -13.28
CA GLU A 124 8.71 2.70 -13.86
C GLU A 124 9.48 1.39 -13.96
N GLU A 125 10.18 1.21 -15.08
CA GLU A 125 11.02 0.05 -15.31
C GLU A 125 12.46 0.52 -15.60
N SER A 126 13.43 -0.17 -15.02
CA SER A 126 14.85 0.06 -15.29
C SER A 126 15.49 -1.24 -15.77
N SER A 127 16.19 -1.16 -16.88
CA SER A 127 16.79 -2.35 -17.50
C SER A 127 18.24 -2.08 -17.90
N PRO A 128 19.17 -2.08 -16.93
CA PRO A 128 20.59 -1.91 -17.21
C PRO A 128 21.17 -3.14 -17.92
N ALA A 129 22.21 -2.93 -18.73
CA ALA A 129 22.81 -4.00 -19.52
C ALA A 129 23.56 -5.03 -18.68
N ASP A 130 24.08 -4.63 -17.54
CA ASP A 130 24.96 -5.44 -16.69
C ASP A 130 24.33 -5.87 -15.36
N ASP A 131 23.02 -5.71 -15.21
CA ASP A 131 22.32 -6.04 -13.99
C ASP A 131 20.88 -6.48 -14.29
N ASP A 132 20.19 -6.97 -13.28
CA ASP A 132 18.80 -7.40 -13.41
C ASP A 132 17.86 -6.23 -13.67
N ALA A 133 16.83 -6.47 -14.46
CA ALA A 133 15.78 -5.48 -14.68
C ALA A 133 14.93 -5.35 -13.40
N THR A 134 14.65 -4.11 -13.04
CA THR A 134 13.84 -3.78 -11.87
C THR A 134 12.65 -2.93 -12.29
N TYR A 135 11.62 -2.90 -11.42
CA TYR A 135 10.50 -1.97 -11.61
C TYR A 135 10.07 -1.39 -10.29
N SER A 136 9.43 -0.24 -10.35
CA SER A 136 8.79 0.36 -9.21
C SER A 136 7.37 0.80 -9.57
N ALA A 137 6.46 0.64 -8.64
CA ALA A 137 5.06 1.04 -8.81
C ALA A 137 4.62 1.89 -7.62
N THR A 138 3.88 2.94 -7.92
CA THR A 138 3.30 3.82 -6.90
C THR A 138 1.80 3.74 -6.98
N PHE A 139 1.16 3.48 -5.84
CA PHE A 139 -0.29 3.37 -5.71
C PHE A 139 -0.78 4.48 -4.79
N GLU A 140 -1.84 5.15 -5.18
CA GLU A 140 -2.52 6.12 -4.31
C GLU A 140 -3.95 5.67 -4.05
N ASN A 141 -4.44 5.91 -2.83
CA ASN A 141 -5.77 5.47 -2.46
C ASN A 141 -6.85 6.22 -3.26
N THR A 142 -7.89 5.49 -3.59
CA THR A 142 -9.13 6.07 -4.12
C THR A 142 -10.29 5.58 -3.25
N GLY A 143 -10.53 6.28 -2.18
CA GLY A 143 -11.52 5.92 -1.18
C GLY A 143 -10.88 5.61 0.15
N ASN A 144 -11.62 4.95 1.01
CA ASN A 144 -11.19 4.67 2.38
C ASN A 144 -10.16 3.53 2.43
N VAL A 145 -9.18 3.69 3.28
CA VAL A 145 -8.21 2.63 3.62
C VAL A 145 -8.54 2.18 5.03
N GLU A 146 -8.95 0.94 5.17
CA GLU A 146 -9.41 0.39 6.45
C GLU A 146 -8.34 -0.48 7.09
N THR A 147 -8.18 -0.32 8.39
CA THR A 147 -7.36 -1.23 9.20
C THR A 147 -8.25 -2.39 9.63
N LYS A 148 -7.87 -3.60 9.21
CA LYS A 148 -8.59 -4.82 9.56
C LYS A 148 -7.70 -5.72 10.39
N THR A 149 -8.32 -6.59 11.17
CA THR A 149 -7.61 -7.56 12.01
C THR A 149 -7.93 -8.97 11.53
N VAL A 150 -6.90 -9.82 11.49
CA VAL A 150 -7.09 -11.23 11.13
C VAL A 150 -7.89 -11.91 12.25
N THR A 151 -9.01 -12.52 11.88
CA THR A 151 -9.85 -13.28 12.79
C THR A 151 -9.68 -14.78 12.55
N ALA A 152 -9.92 -15.54 13.58
CA ALA A 152 -9.82 -16.99 13.51
C ALA A 152 -10.88 -17.59 12.58
#